data_b65fed0a57a3456f10f161157b51bf0c
#
_entry.id   b65fed0a57a3456f10f161157b51bf0c
#
_cell.length_a   1.000
_cell.length_b   1.000
_cell.length_c   1.000
_cell.angle_alpha   90.00
_cell.angle_beta   90.00
_cell.angle_gamma   90.00
#
_symmetry.space_group_name_H-M   'P 1'
#
loop_
_entity.id
_entity.type
_entity.pdbx_description
1 polymer ?
#
loop_
_entity_poly.entity_id
_entity_poly.type
_entity_poly.pdbx_seq_one_letter_code
_entity_poly.pdbx_strand_id
1 'polypeptide(L)'
;MILTKEEIIEALNERHSPEKQKLLSEGHVAVAGLGGLGSNVAYALARIGVGHLHLIDFDVVDITNLNRQQYFIDQIGMYKTDALKSLLERINPYLDIRTDTVKVTEENLQELFADAPIVCEAFDRPEAKAMLVNGMLEHFPEKKLVSATG
;
A
#
# COMPACT_ATOMS: atom_id res chain seq x y z
N MET A 1 -18.35 -1.89 -18.70
CA MET A 1 -19.00 -0.91 -17.81
C MET A 1 -17.91 -0.08 -17.15
N ILE A 2 -18.06 1.23 -17.20
CA ILE A 2 -17.14 2.16 -16.52
C ILE A 2 -18.00 2.92 -15.50
N LEU A 3 -17.70 2.69 -14.22
CA LEU A 3 -18.37 3.42 -13.14
C LEU A 3 -17.71 4.80 -12.95
N THR A 4 -18.50 5.78 -12.60
CA THR A 4 -17.97 7.09 -12.20
C THR A 4 -17.42 7.03 -10.78
N LYS A 5 -16.61 8.02 -10.43
CA LYS A 5 -16.08 8.14 -9.06
C LYS A 5 -17.22 8.29 -8.04
N GLU A 6 -18.23 9.05 -8.39
CA GLU A 6 -19.41 9.30 -7.56
C GLU A 6 -20.19 8.01 -7.29
N GLU A 7 -20.42 7.19 -8.30
CA GLU A 7 -21.11 5.91 -8.15
C GLU A 7 -20.35 4.97 -7.19
N ILE A 8 -19.02 4.94 -7.27
CA ILE A 8 -18.20 4.14 -6.35
C ILE A 8 -18.32 4.68 -4.92
N ILE A 9 -18.26 6.00 -4.73
CA ILE A 9 -18.38 6.62 -3.42
C ILE A 9 -19.77 6.35 -2.82
N GLU A 10 -20.83 6.47 -3.60
CA GLU A 10 -22.19 6.17 -3.15
C GLU A 10 -22.32 4.73 -2.67
N ALA A 11 -21.80 3.78 -3.43
CA ALA A 11 -21.81 2.37 -3.04
C ALA A 11 -21.04 2.10 -1.73
N LEU A 12 -19.93 2.80 -1.51
CA LEU A 12 -19.19 2.70 -0.26
C LEU A 12 -19.95 3.36 0.91
N ASN A 13 -20.63 4.48 0.66
CA ASN A 13 -21.44 5.16 1.67
C ASN A 13 -22.57 4.28 2.22
N GLU A 14 -23.10 3.37 1.42
CA GLU A 14 -24.13 2.42 1.87
C GLU A 14 -23.62 1.42 2.92
N ARG A 15 -22.31 1.17 2.95
CA ARG A 15 -21.69 0.18 3.83
C ARG A 15 -21.09 0.77 5.09
N HIS A 16 -20.70 2.02 5.02
CA HIS A 16 -20.26 2.81 6.17
C HIS A 16 -20.73 4.26 5.97
N SER A 17 -20.72 5.05 7.03
CA SER A 17 -21.29 6.39 6.96
C SER A 17 -20.56 7.29 5.95
N PRO A 18 -21.26 8.32 5.37
CA PRO A 18 -20.60 9.28 4.50
C PRO A 18 -19.41 9.99 5.15
N GLU A 19 -19.46 10.23 6.46
CA GLU A 19 -18.36 10.85 7.21
C GLU A 19 -17.12 9.94 7.23
N LYS A 20 -17.32 8.65 7.46
CA LYS A 20 -16.22 7.66 7.42
C LYS A 20 -15.65 7.54 6.02
N GLN A 21 -16.51 7.50 4.99
CA GLN A 21 -16.05 7.42 3.60
C GLN A 21 -15.23 8.64 3.22
N LYS A 22 -15.64 9.83 3.66
CA LYS A 22 -14.88 11.06 3.43
C LYS A 22 -13.48 10.97 4.05
N LEU A 23 -13.39 10.52 5.30
CA LEU A 23 -12.11 10.34 5.99
C LEU A 23 -11.22 9.32 5.27
N LEU A 24 -11.79 8.21 4.81
CA LEU A 24 -11.06 7.19 4.04
C LEU A 24 -10.57 7.74 2.71
N SER A 25 -11.41 8.49 1.99
CA SER A 25 -11.04 9.09 0.69
C SER A 25 -9.90 10.10 0.80
N GLU A 26 -9.82 10.80 1.93
CA GLU A 26 -8.73 11.73 2.23
C GLU A 26 -7.51 11.03 2.85
N GLY A 27 -7.65 9.77 3.23
CA GLY A 27 -6.59 8.98 3.86
C GLY A 27 -5.41 8.74 2.93
N HIS A 28 -4.21 8.75 3.50
CA HIS A 28 -2.97 8.51 2.79
C HIS A 28 -2.13 7.49 3.57
N VAL A 29 -1.89 6.34 2.98
CA VAL A 29 -1.17 5.23 3.59
C VAL A 29 -0.03 4.78 2.69
N ALA A 30 1.17 4.72 3.25
CA ALA A 30 2.31 4.07 2.60
C ALA A 30 2.40 2.61 3.05
N VAL A 31 2.60 1.72 2.10
CA VAL A 31 2.78 0.27 2.35
C VAL A 31 4.21 -0.08 1.93
N ALA A 32 5.04 -0.36 2.91
CA ALA A 32 6.44 -0.73 2.70
C ALA A 32 6.57 -2.26 2.71
N GLY A 33 6.88 -2.81 1.56
CA GLY A 33 6.87 -4.25 1.31
C GLY A 33 5.55 -4.71 0.72
N LEU A 34 5.59 -5.36 -0.44
CA LEU A 34 4.42 -5.77 -1.22
C LEU A 34 4.38 -7.29 -1.42
N GLY A 35 4.80 -8.03 -0.41
CA GLY A 35 4.74 -9.48 -0.36
C GLY A 35 3.42 -10.02 0.21
N GLY A 36 3.51 -11.06 1.04
CA GLY A 36 2.35 -11.73 1.63
C GLY A 36 1.54 -10.82 2.55
N LEU A 37 2.18 -9.94 3.32
CA LEU A 37 1.51 -8.96 4.16
C LEU A 37 1.06 -7.75 3.32
N GLY A 38 2.01 -7.08 2.67
CA GLY A 38 1.76 -5.79 2.03
C GLY A 38 0.81 -5.84 0.86
N SER A 39 0.86 -6.87 0.01
CA SER A 39 -0.08 -7.00 -1.11
C SER A 39 -1.52 -7.17 -0.62
N ASN A 40 -1.72 -7.92 0.45
CA ASN A 40 -3.04 -8.12 1.05
C ASN A 40 -3.55 -6.86 1.76
N VAL A 41 -2.67 -6.14 2.47
CA VAL A 41 -3.02 -4.86 3.10
C VAL A 41 -3.44 -3.84 2.04
N ALA A 42 -2.68 -3.71 0.96
CA ALA A 42 -3.00 -2.77 -0.12
C ALA A 42 -4.36 -3.06 -0.76
N TYR A 43 -4.67 -4.34 -1.01
CA TYR A 43 -6.00 -4.74 -1.50
C TYR A 43 -7.12 -4.31 -0.54
N ALA A 44 -6.96 -4.59 0.75
CA ALA A 44 -7.96 -4.22 1.74
C ALA A 44 -8.19 -2.71 1.79
N LEU A 45 -7.11 -1.92 1.79
CA LEU A 45 -7.18 -0.46 1.80
C LEU A 45 -7.86 0.09 0.54
N ALA A 46 -7.53 -0.45 -0.63
CA ALA A 46 -8.16 -0.06 -1.89
C ALA A 46 -9.67 -0.36 -1.88
N ARG A 47 -10.07 -1.53 -1.39
CA ARG A 47 -11.46 -1.96 -1.37
C ARG A 47 -12.33 -1.14 -0.42
N ILE A 48 -11.79 -0.70 0.72
CA ILE A 48 -12.53 0.17 1.64
C ILE A 48 -12.52 1.65 1.23
N GLY A 49 -11.79 2.00 0.18
CA GLY A 49 -11.81 3.34 -0.38
C GLY A 49 -10.82 4.34 0.20
N VAL A 50 -9.68 3.87 0.75
CA VAL A 50 -8.56 4.76 1.09
C VAL A 50 -8.07 5.43 -0.18
N GLY A 51 -8.10 6.77 -0.21
CA GLY A 51 -7.94 7.54 -1.45
C GLY A 51 -6.52 7.64 -1.98
N HIS A 52 -5.52 7.56 -1.12
CA HIS A 52 -4.12 7.72 -1.49
C HIS A 52 -3.28 6.58 -0.95
N LEU A 53 -2.64 5.83 -1.84
CA LEU A 53 -1.77 4.71 -1.49
C LEU A 53 -0.37 4.95 -2.07
N HIS A 54 0.65 4.73 -1.25
CA HIS A 54 2.03 4.77 -1.67
C HIS A 54 2.64 3.37 -1.51
N LEU A 55 2.94 2.73 -2.64
CA LEU A 55 3.43 1.35 -2.68
C LEU A 55 4.94 1.35 -2.88
N ILE A 56 5.67 0.66 -2.02
CA ILE A 56 7.13 0.65 -2.04
C ILE A 56 7.63 -0.79 -1.96
N ASP A 57 8.35 -1.22 -2.97
CA ASP A 57 9.05 -2.51 -3.02
C ASP A 57 10.10 -2.46 -4.14
N PHE A 58 11.11 -3.32 -4.08
CA PHE A 58 12.15 -3.40 -5.10
C PHE A 58 12.13 -4.72 -5.87
N ASP A 59 11.34 -5.70 -5.42
CA ASP A 59 11.29 -7.04 -6.00
C ASP A 59 10.41 -7.12 -7.25
N VAL A 60 10.64 -8.18 -8.02
CA VAL A 60 9.75 -8.63 -9.08
C VAL A 60 8.85 -9.76 -8.57
N VAL A 61 7.73 -9.97 -9.25
CA VAL A 61 6.83 -11.09 -8.97
C VAL A 61 7.49 -12.39 -9.39
N ASP A 62 7.51 -13.36 -8.49
CA ASP A 62 8.05 -14.69 -8.71
C ASP A 62 6.93 -15.75 -8.57
N ILE A 63 7.09 -16.88 -9.25
CA ILE A 63 6.10 -17.96 -9.21
C ILE A 63 5.85 -18.46 -7.78
N THR A 64 6.87 -18.44 -6.92
CA THR A 64 6.74 -18.87 -5.52
C THR A 64 5.92 -17.91 -4.67
N ASN A 65 5.64 -16.72 -5.17
CA ASN A 65 4.83 -15.72 -4.47
C ASN A 65 3.32 -15.99 -4.57
N LEU A 66 2.88 -16.71 -5.61
CA LEU A 66 1.48 -16.81 -6.00
C LEU A 66 0.59 -17.55 -4.99
N ASN A 67 1.18 -18.32 -4.08
CA ASN A 67 0.42 -19.06 -3.06
C ASN A 67 -0.15 -18.15 -1.94
N ARG A 68 0.37 -16.94 -1.76
CA ARG A 68 -0.03 -16.05 -0.65
C ARG A 68 -0.06 -14.56 -0.99
N GLN A 69 0.49 -14.15 -2.14
CA GLN A 69 0.51 -12.76 -2.60
C GLN A 69 -0.55 -12.54 -3.67
N GLN A 70 -0.99 -11.31 -3.86
CA GLN A 70 -2.14 -10.98 -4.72
C GLN A 70 -1.84 -10.93 -6.22
N TYR A 71 -0.73 -11.51 -6.65
CA TYR A 71 -0.31 -11.49 -8.05
C TYR A 71 -0.83 -12.69 -8.84
N PHE A 72 -0.81 -12.54 -10.17
CA PHE A 72 -1.28 -13.56 -11.12
C PHE A 72 -0.12 -14.06 -12.00
N ILE A 73 -0.34 -15.21 -12.66
CA ILE A 73 0.68 -15.88 -13.50
C ILE A 73 1.21 -14.94 -14.58
N ASP A 74 0.35 -14.15 -15.20
CA ASP A 74 0.74 -13.20 -16.26
C ASP A 74 1.55 -12.00 -15.76
N GLN A 75 1.68 -11.86 -14.44
CA GLN A 75 2.49 -10.79 -13.82
C GLN A 75 3.89 -11.23 -13.40
N ILE A 76 4.22 -12.51 -13.54
CA ILE A 76 5.57 -13.01 -13.20
C ILE A 76 6.63 -12.22 -13.97
N GLY A 77 7.64 -11.72 -13.26
CA GLY A 77 8.72 -10.90 -13.83
C GLY A 77 8.45 -9.39 -13.84
N MET A 78 7.22 -8.96 -13.58
CA MET A 78 6.92 -7.54 -13.38
C MET A 78 7.43 -7.07 -12.02
N TYR A 79 7.79 -5.79 -11.90
CA TYR A 79 7.98 -5.20 -10.58
C TYR A 79 6.69 -5.28 -9.77
N LYS A 80 6.80 -5.64 -8.49
CA LYS A 80 5.63 -5.77 -7.60
C LYS A 80 4.85 -4.46 -7.50
N THR A 81 5.54 -3.33 -7.52
CA THR A 81 4.91 -2.00 -7.52
C THR A 81 3.99 -1.80 -8.72
N ASP A 82 4.47 -2.12 -9.92
CA ASP A 82 3.70 -1.98 -11.16
C ASP A 82 2.55 -3.00 -11.22
N ALA A 83 2.85 -4.25 -10.88
CA ALA A 83 1.85 -5.32 -10.88
C ALA A 83 0.71 -5.01 -9.90
N LEU A 84 1.03 -4.60 -8.69
CA LEU A 84 0.03 -4.30 -7.68
C LEU A 84 -0.79 -3.07 -8.05
N LYS A 85 -0.15 -2.01 -8.52
CA LYS A 85 -0.87 -0.81 -8.99
C LYS A 85 -1.92 -1.18 -10.04
N SER A 86 -1.55 -1.98 -11.03
CA SER A 86 -2.49 -2.40 -12.09
C SER A 86 -3.69 -3.19 -11.55
N LEU A 87 -3.47 -3.99 -10.51
CA LEU A 87 -4.55 -4.75 -9.85
C LEU A 87 -5.47 -3.83 -9.04
N LEU A 88 -4.90 -2.89 -8.29
CA LEU A 88 -5.69 -1.94 -7.48
C LEU A 88 -6.53 -1.00 -8.36
N GLU A 89 -6.02 -0.61 -9.52
CA GLU A 89 -6.77 0.18 -10.50
C GLU A 89 -8.00 -0.56 -11.04
N ARG A 90 -7.98 -1.89 -11.06
CA ARG A 90 -9.15 -2.72 -11.39
C ARG A 90 -10.19 -2.77 -10.27
N ILE A 91 -9.79 -2.48 -9.04
CA ILE A 91 -10.70 -2.34 -7.90
C ILE A 91 -11.36 -0.96 -7.93
N ASN A 92 -10.53 0.07 -8.08
CA ASN A 92 -10.99 1.45 -8.14
C ASN A 92 -9.99 2.30 -8.93
N PRO A 93 -10.34 2.70 -10.16
CA PRO A 93 -9.42 3.45 -11.03
C PRO A 93 -9.21 4.90 -10.59
N TYR A 94 -9.96 5.38 -9.60
CA TYR A 94 -9.90 6.76 -9.11
C TYR A 94 -9.00 6.93 -7.87
N LEU A 95 -8.37 5.86 -7.41
CA LEU A 95 -7.39 5.94 -6.33
C LEU A 95 -6.12 6.65 -6.82
N ASP A 96 -5.55 7.48 -5.97
CA ASP A 96 -4.24 8.06 -6.21
C ASP A 96 -3.16 7.09 -5.70
N ILE A 97 -2.47 6.43 -6.63
CA ILE A 97 -1.49 5.41 -6.31
C ILE A 97 -0.10 5.87 -6.78
N ARG A 98 0.75 6.19 -5.81
CA ARG A 98 2.17 6.44 -6.03
C ARG A 98 2.95 5.14 -5.85
N THR A 99 3.95 4.91 -6.69
CA THR A 99 4.85 3.77 -6.59
C THR A 99 6.30 4.22 -6.55
N ASP A 100 7.10 3.57 -5.71
CA ASP A 100 8.54 3.70 -5.72
C ASP A 100 9.16 2.30 -5.72
N THR A 101 9.83 1.96 -6.83
CA THR A 101 10.51 0.68 -7.01
C THR A 101 11.94 0.81 -6.52
N VAL A 102 12.09 0.81 -5.20
CA VAL A 102 13.37 0.99 -4.54
C VAL A 102 13.46 0.15 -3.28
N LYS A 103 14.68 -0.19 -2.90
CA LYS A 103 14.95 -0.75 -1.58
C LYS A 103 14.99 0.36 -0.56
N VAL A 104 14.20 0.24 0.51
CA VAL A 104 14.22 1.21 1.60
C VAL A 104 15.55 1.09 2.36
N THR A 105 16.21 2.22 2.56
CA THR A 105 17.46 2.33 3.30
C THR A 105 17.36 3.48 4.30
N GLU A 106 18.31 3.56 5.22
CA GLU A 106 18.38 4.68 6.16
C GLU A 106 18.52 6.03 5.43
N GLU A 107 19.20 6.03 4.28
CA GLU A 107 19.47 7.23 3.50
C GLU A 107 18.23 7.75 2.75
N ASN A 108 17.33 6.87 2.28
CA ASN A 108 16.17 7.29 1.49
C ASN A 108 14.85 7.32 2.30
N LEU A 109 14.85 6.82 3.52
CA LEU A 109 13.65 6.66 4.34
C LEU A 109 12.91 8.00 4.55
N GLN A 110 13.62 9.06 4.88
CA GLN A 110 12.99 10.35 5.16
C GLN A 110 12.28 10.92 3.94
N GLU A 111 12.90 10.85 2.77
CA GLU A 111 12.30 11.32 1.53
C GLU A 111 11.11 10.46 1.11
N LEU A 112 11.25 9.13 1.19
CA LEU A 112 10.19 8.19 0.79
C LEU A 112 8.91 8.37 1.63
N PHE A 113 9.03 8.54 2.93
CA PHE A 113 7.88 8.56 3.85
C PHE A 113 7.45 9.95 4.30
N ALA A 114 7.99 11.00 3.69
CA ALA A 114 7.68 12.38 4.08
C ALA A 114 6.19 12.71 4.01
N ASP A 115 5.50 12.25 2.97
CA ASP A 115 4.13 12.66 2.67
C ASP A 115 3.05 11.81 3.34
N ALA A 116 3.33 10.54 3.65
CA ALA A 116 2.33 9.64 4.20
C ALA A 116 2.20 9.82 5.73
N PRO A 117 1.01 10.16 6.25
CA PRO A 117 0.79 10.26 7.69
C PRO A 117 0.70 8.89 8.39
N ILE A 118 0.45 7.83 7.62
CA ILE A 118 0.34 6.46 8.11
C ILE A 118 1.27 5.58 7.28
N VAL A 119 2.10 4.80 7.94
CA VAL A 119 3.02 3.86 7.29
C VAL A 119 2.74 2.45 7.82
N CYS A 120 2.52 1.52 6.90
CA CYS A 120 2.42 0.10 7.19
C CYS A 120 3.76 -0.56 6.87
N GLU A 121 4.44 -1.06 7.88
CA GLU A 121 5.66 -1.84 7.73
C GLU A 121 5.26 -3.30 7.47
N ALA A 122 5.52 -3.79 6.27
CA ALA A 122 5.11 -5.12 5.81
C ALA A 122 6.28 -5.94 5.26
N PHE A 123 7.49 -5.67 5.69
CA PHE A 123 8.67 -6.43 5.33
C PHE A 123 8.65 -7.82 5.97
N ASP A 124 9.36 -8.77 5.37
CA ASP A 124 9.52 -10.13 5.87
C ASP A 124 10.86 -10.35 6.59
N ARG A 125 11.87 -9.53 6.32
CA ARG A 125 13.20 -9.66 6.94
C ARG A 125 13.29 -8.86 8.24
N PRO A 126 13.77 -9.48 9.33
CA PRO A 126 13.89 -8.80 10.63
C PRO A 126 14.72 -7.50 10.58
N GLU A 127 15.80 -7.49 9.81
CA GLU A 127 16.68 -6.32 9.68
C GLU A 127 15.95 -5.15 9.00
N ALA A 128 15.20 -5.43 7.94
CA ALA A 128 14.42 -4.42 7.22
C ALA A 128 13.29 -3.87 8.11
N LYS A 129 12.60 -4.74 8.85
CA LYS A 129 11.57 -4.36 9.82
C LYS A 129 12.13 -3.42 10.88
N ALA A 130 13.23 -3.81 11.52
CA ALA A 130 13.85 -3.02 12.58
C ALA A 130 14.34 -1.66 12.05
N MET A 131 14.96 -1.64 10.89
CA MET A 131 15.47 -0.41 10.27
C MET A 131 14.33 0.58 10.01
N LEU A 132 13.22 0.12 9.43
CA LEU A 132 12.07 1.00 9.13
C LEU A 132 11.40 1.48 10.41
N VAL A 133 11.11 0.60 11.34
CA VAL A 133 10.47 0.98 12.62
C VAL A 133 11.33 2.00 13.37
N ASN A 134 12.60 1.73 13.54
CA ASN A 134 13.52 2.63 14.23
C ASN A 134 13.64 3.97 13.49
N GLY A 135 13.78 3.96 12.17
CA GLY A 135 13.87 5.17 11.37
C GLY A 135 12.60 6.02 11.44
N MET A 136 11.43 5.40 11.41
CA MET A 136 10.15 6.11 11.55
C MET A 136 10.00 6.75 12.93
N LEU A 137 10.34 6.03 13.98
CA LEU A 137 10.29 6.57 15.35
C LEU A 137 11.27 7.71 15.57
N GLU A 138 12.44 7.64 14.95
CA GLU A 138 13.45 8.69 15.03
C GLU A 138 13.08 9.95 14.26
N HIS A 139 12.67 9.81 13.00
CA HIS A 139 12.48 10.93 12.08
C HIS A 139 11.02 11.43 11.99
N PHE A 140 10.05 10.57 12.28
CA PHE A 140 8.62 10.89 12.16
C PHE A 140 7.82 10.40 13.36
N PRO A 141 8.16 10.85 14.60
CA PRO A 141 7.47 10.34 15.79
C PRO A 141 5.98 10.71 15.85
N GLU A 142 5.55 11.69 15.07
CA GLU A 142 4.16 12.14 14.98
C GLU A 142 3.31 11.28 14.02
N LYS A 143 3.95 10.52 13.13
CA LYS A 143 3.23 9.66 12.18
C LYS A 143 2.78 8.37 12.85
N LYS A 144 1.70 7.79 12.30
CA LYS A 144 1.21 6.48 12.74
C LYS A 144 1.95 5.39 12.00
N LEU A 145 2.45 4.43 12.75
CA LEU A 145 3.17 3.27 12.23
C LEU A 145 2.44 2.01 12.64
N VAL A 146 2.11 1.17 11.67
CA VAL A 146 1.55 -0.16 11.87
C VAL A 146 2.57 -1.17 11.40
N SER A 147 2.95 -2.08 12.28
CA SER A 147 3.90 -3.15 11.96
C SER A 147 3.29 -4.50 12.28
N ALA A 148 3.53 -5.48 11.42
CA ALA A 148 3.05 -6.84 11.62
C ALA A 148 4.22 -7.77 11.91
N THR A 149 4.00 -8.72 12.82
CA THR A 149 4.94 -9.84 13.03
C THR A 149 4.75 -10.84 11.90
N GLY A 150 5.83 -11.09 11.21
CA GLY A 150 5.83 -12.04 10.10
C GLY A 150 6.04 -13.48 10.55
#